data_1103f1e25206461a6500ad3711995b80
#
_entry.id   1103f1e25206461a6500ad3711995b80
#
_cell.length_a   1.000
_cell.length_b   1.000
_cell.length_c   1.000
_cell.angle_alpha   90.00
_cell.angle_beta   90.00
_cell.angle_gamma   90.00
#
_symmetry.space_group_name_H-M   'P 1'
#
loop_
_entity.id
_entity.type
_entity.pdbx_description
1 polymer ?
#
loop_
_entity_poly.entity_id
_entity_poly.type
_entity_poly.pdbx_seq_one_letter_code
_entity_poly.pdbx_strand_id
1 'polypeptide(L)'
;KINSKKKKLKKTDLYIGFFGYEILNNLINVKLPRQRSIKFPKGIFYKPDLMIKLPENLPYRSDSNSSADKNFNININKIAYTKIFKNFKKKISKGETYQIKICTKYKNKSKIDPLDYFCRLSKTNLAPEAFMIKDKNFSIISCSPENLIDKKGSLISTKPIAGTLRK
;
A
#
# COMPACT_ATOMS: atom_id res chain seq x y z
N LYS A 1 -7.10 -16.92 28.81
CA LYS A 1 -5.79 -16.35 29.28
C LYS A 1 -4.73 -16.93 28.37
N ILE A 2 -4.26 -16.15 27.38
CA ILE A 2 -3.15 -16.55 26.51
C ILE A 2 -1.87 -16.20 27.25
N ASN A 3 -1.20 -17.20 27.75
CA ASN A 3 0.10 -17.07 28.39
C ASN A 3 1.18 -17.03 27.29
N SER A 4 1.26 -15.93 26.56
CA SER A 4 2.35 -15.72 25.60
C SER A 4 3.59 -15.31 26.40
N LYS A 5 4.59 -16.18 26.49
CA LYS A 5 5.94 -15.77 26.94
C LYS A 5 6.41 -14.65 26.01
N LYS A 6 6.31 -13.40 26.48
CA LYS A 6 6.83 -12.21 25.80
C LYS A 6 8.34 -12.33 25.65
N LYS A 7 8.81 -12.85 24.55
CA LYS A 7 10.24 -12.79 24.20
C LYS A 7 10.53 -11.33 23.84
N LYS A 8 11.10 -10.55 24.77
CA LYS A 8 11.57 -9.20 24.52
C LYS A 8 12.63 -9.27 23.41
N LEU A 9 12.27 -8.92 22.19
CA LEU A 9 13.25 -8.73 21.14
C LEU A 9 14.18 -7.58 21.53
N LYS A 10 15.48 -7.76 21.34
CA LYS A 10 16.48 -6.71 21.60
C LYS A 10 16.06 -5.44 20.87
N LYS A 11 16.25 -4.28 21.52
CA LYS A 11 16.01 -2.95 20.97
C LYS A 11 16.86 -2.79 19.70
N THR A 12 16.32 -3.21 18.56
CA THR A 12 16.95 -2.96 17.26
C THR A 12 16.61 -1.53 16.86
N ASP A 13 17.51 -0.82 16.21
CA ASP A 13 17.25 0.49 15.63
C ASP A 13 16.39 0.33 14.36
N LEU A 14 15.18 -0.18 14.59
CA LEU A 14 14.19 -0.40 13.55
C LEU A 14 13.29 0.82 13.44
N TYR A 15 13.10 1.29 12.22
CA TYR A 15 12.13 2.32 11.87
C TYR A 15 11.13 1.73 10.89
N ILE A 16 9.83 1.92 11.16
CA ILE A 16 8.74 1.49 10.31
C ILE A 16 7.98 2.72 9.85
N GLY A 17 7.75 2.87 8.55
CA GLY A 17 7.07 4.04 8.05
C GLY A 17 6.89 4.00 6.54
N PHE A 18 6.64 5.16 5.97
CA PHE A 18 6.47 5.32 4.53
C PHE A 18 6.90 6.71 4.07
N PHE A 19 7.18 6.80 2.78
CA PHE A 19 7.29 8.05 2.05
C PHE A 19 6.05 8.22 1.17
N GLY A 20 5.40 9.38 1.29
CA GLY A 20 4.35 9.78 0.35
C GLY A 20 4.97 10.15 -0.99
N TYR A 21 4.22 9.91 -2.08
CA TYR A 21 4.70 10.19 -3.43
C TYR A 21 5.07 11.66 -3.65
N GLU A 22 4.43 12.57 -2.92
CA GLU A 22 4.69 14.01 -2.99
C GLU A 22 6.07 14.44 -2.47
N ILE A 23 6.82 13.55 -1.81
CA ILE A 23 8.21 13.84 -1.41
C ILE A 23 9.11 14.04 -2.64
N LEU A 24 8.75 13.47 -3.79
CA LEU A 24 9.46 13.65 -5.04
C LEU A 24 9.58 15.11 -5.45
N ASN A 25 8.60 15.96 -5.12
CA ASN A 25 8.67 17.40 -5.36
C ASN A 25 9.88 18.09 -4.70
N ASN A 26 10.43 17.45 -3.66
CA ASN A 26 11.58 17.95 -2.92
C ASN A 26 12.89 17.30 -3.34
N LEU A 27 12.82 16.12 -3.97
CA LEU A 27 14.00 15.31 -4.34
C LEU A 27 14.41 15.50 -5.81
N ILE A 28 13.45 15.75 -6.67
CA ILE A 28 13.66 15.93 -8.11
C ILE A 28 12.98 17.22 -8.57
N ASN A 29 13.53 17.84 -9.61
CA ASN A 29 12.98 19.10 -10.15
C ASN A 29 11.75 18.86 -11.05
N VAL A 30 10.77 18.12 -10.53
CA VAL A 30 9.49 17.83 -11.19
C VAL A 30 8.35 18.29 -10.28
N LYS A 31 7.52 19.19 -10.78
CA LYS A 31 6.31 19.63 -10.06
C LYS A 31 5.18 18.62 -10.30
N LEU A 32 4.91 17.81 -9.32
CA LEU A 32 3.74 16.93 -9.35
C LEU A 32 2.47 17.72 -9.01
N PRO A 33 1.35 17.45 -9.70
CA PRO A 33 0.09 18.11 -9.38
C PRO A 33 -0.33 17.76 -7.94
N ARG A 34 -0.64 18.79 -7.14
CA ARG A 34 -1.14 18.59 -5.77
C ARG A 34 -2.48 17.88 -5.79
N GLN A 35 -2.54 16.70 -5.22
CA GLN A 35 -3.83 16.04 -4.93
C GLN A 35 -4.42 16.62 -3.64
N ARG A 36 -5.38 17.54 -3.78
CA ARG A 36 -6.01 18.23 -2.63
C ARG A 36 -6.99 17.37 -1.83
N SER A 37 -7.22 16.15 -2.21
CA SER A 37 -8.36 15.38 -1.71
C SER A 37 -8.13 14.61 -0.39
N ILE A 38 -6.89 14.46 0.04
CA ILE A 38 -6.55 13.74 1.29
C ILE A 38 -5.39 14.48 1.95
N LYS A 39 -5.59 14.91 3.22
CA LYS A 39 -4.48 15.41 4.05
C LYS A 39 -3.68 14.21 4.54
N PHE A 40 -2.63 13.88 3.83
CA PHE A 40 -1.75 12.76 4.14
C PHE A 40 -0.33 13.29 4.37
N PRO A 41 0.42 12.77 5.35
CA PRO A 41 1.80 13.21 5.57
C PRO A 41 2.69 12.82 4.39
N LYS A 42 3.66 13.68 4.05
CA LYS A 42 4.65 13.40 2.99
C LYS A 42 5.57 12.23 3.32
N GLY A 43 5.68 11.91 4.58
CA GLY A 43 6.41 10.77 5.11
C GLY A 43 6.30 10.75 6.62
N ILE A 44 6.31 9.58 7.20
CA ILE A 44 6.30 9.37 8.63
C ILE A 44 7.04 8.09 8.96
N PHE A 45 7.83 8.11 10.04
CA PHE A 45 8.54 6.96 10.53
C PHE A 45 8.35 6.84 12.03
N TYR A 46 8.12 5.62 12.49
CA TYR A 46 7.96 5.28 13.89
C TYR A 46 9.12 4.40 14.34
N LYS A 47 9.70 4.69 15.49
CA LYS A 47 10.58 3.77 16.20
C LYS A 47 9.70 2.96 17.16
N PRO A 48 9.55 1.64 16.98
CA PRO A 48 8.67 0.86 17.84
C PRO A 48 9.24 0.71 19.25
N ASP A 49 8.41 0.93 20.25
CA ASP A 49 8.74 0.68 21.65
C ASP A 49 8.63 -0.81 22.01
N LEU A 50 7.75 -1.51 21.31
CA LEU A 50 7.47 -2.93 21.52
C LEU A 50 7.29 -3.63 20.17
N MET A 51 7.95 -4.77 20.03
CA MET A 51 7.76 -5.70 18.91
C MET A 51 7.24 -7.03 19.43
N ILE A 52 6.16 -7.52 18.82
CA ILE A 52 5.54 -8.80 19.17
C ILE A 52 5.49 -9.65 17.91
N LYS A 53 6.08 -10.84 17.95
CA LYS A 53 5.88 -11.84 16.91
C LYS A 53 4.54 -12.54 17.19
N LEU A 54 3.63 -12.44 16.24
CA LEU A 54 2.36 -13.13 16.31
C LEU A 54 2.51 -14.57 15.79
N PRO A 55 1.77 -15.55 16.34
CA PRO A 55 1.70 -16.88 15.77
C PRO A 55 1.06 -16.86 14.38
N GLU A 56 1.48 -17.78 13.50
CA GLU A 56 1.02 -17.84 12.11
C GLU A 56 -0.49 -18.10 11.99
N ASN A 57 -1.09 -18.75 12.96
CA ASN A 57 -2.50 -19.16 12.97
C ASN A 57 -3.30 -18.43 14.07
N LEU A 58 -3.25 -17.09 14.11
CA LEU A 58 -4.15 -16.34 14.97
C LEU A 58 -5.59 -16.47 14.48
N PRO A 59 -6.50 -17.02 15.30
CA PRO A 59 -7.91 -17.04 14.98
C PRO A 59 -8.42 -15.59 15.01
N TYR A 60 -8.58 -14.98 13.85
CA TYR A 60 -9.26 -13.70 13.75
C TYR A 60 -10.76 -13.96 13.50
N ARG A 61 -11.59 -13.59 14.46
CA ARG A 61 -13.05 -13.52 14.27
C ARG A 61 -13.40 -12.10 13.84
N SER A 62 -13.95 -11.97 12.65
CA SER A 62 -14.59 -10.73 12.22
C SER A 62 -16.00 -10.72 12.81
N ASP A 63 -16.20 -9.93 13.85
CA ASP A 63 -17.53 -9.73 14.44
C ASP A 63 -18.29 -8.58 13.74
N SER A 64 -17.68 -7.94 12.76
CA SER A 64 -18.27 -6.80 12.09
C SER A 64 -19.13 -7.21 10.89
N ASN A 65 -20.43 -7.12 11.02
CA ASN A 65 -21.37 -6.99 9.90
C ASN A 65 -21.23 -5.62 9.20
N SER A 66 -20.00 -5.14 8.99
CA SER A 66 -19.80 -3.88 8.28
C SER A 66 -20.19 -4.10 6.81
N SER A 67 -21.43 -3.80 6.48
CA SER A 67 -21.85 -3.64 5.09
C SER A 67 -21.11 -2.43 4.52
N ALA A 68 -20.01 -2.67 3.85
CA ALA A 68 -19.36 -1.62 3.09
C ALA A 68 -20.33 -1.16 1.99
N ASP A 69 -20.58 0.15 1.93
CA ASP A 69 -21.30 0.73 0.81
C ASP A 69 -20.58 0.31 -0.49
N LYS A 70 -21.31 -0.31 -1.41
CA LYS A 70 -20.78 -0.79 -2.69
C LYS A 70 -20.57 0.35 -3.69
N ASN A 71 -21.00 1.57 -3.37
CA ASN A 71 -20.91 2.72 -4.25
C ASN A 71 -19.51 3.38 -4.15
N PHE A 72 -18.72 3.22 -5.19
CA PHE A 72 -17.41 3.86 -5.31
C PHE A 72 -17.45 5.00 -6.32
N ASN A 73 -16.90 6.15 -5.93
CA ASN A 73 -16.56 7.20 -6.86
C ASN A 73 -15.20 6.90 -7.50
N ILE A 74 -15.17 6.86 -8.83
CA ILE A 74 -13.97 6.56 -9.62
C ILE A 74 -13.48 7.86 -10.24
N ASN A 75 -12.19 8.16 -10.10
CA ASN A 75 -11.60 9.39 -10.65
C ASN A 75 -11.48 9.39 -12.19
N ILE A 76 -11.46 8.23 -12.81
CA ILE A 76 -11.34 8.05 -14.26
C ILE A 76 -12.41 7.06 -14.71
N ASN A 77 -13.39 7.51 -15.47
CA ASN A 77 -14.40 6.63 -16.07
C ASN A 77 -13.83 5.90 -17.32
N LYS A 78 -14.57 4.94 -17.85
CA LYS A 78 -14.14 4.11 -18.99
C LYS A 78 -13.77 4.96 -20.24
N ILE A 79 -14.53 6.00 -20.54
CA ILE A 79 -14.30 6.86 -21.71
C ILE A 79 -12.98 7.62 -21.55
N ALA A 80 -12.78 8.27 -20.39
CA ALA A 80 -11.56 8.99 -20.08
C ALA A 80 -10.34 8.04 -20.05
N TYR A 81 -10.49 6.85 -19.46
CA TYR A 81 -9.43 5.83 -19.44
C TYR A 81 -9.03 5.43 -20.87
N THR A 82 -9.99 5.15 -21.74
CA THR A 82 -9.72 4.77 -23.14
C THR A 82 -8.97 5.88 -23.90
N LYS A 83 -9.34 7.14 -23.69
CA LYS A 83 -8.67 8.30 -24.30
C LYS A 83 -7.22 8.41 -23.83
N ILE A 84 -7.00 8.30 -22.52
CA ILE A 84 -5.66 8.33 -21.91
C ILE A 84 -4.81 7.18 -22.42
N PHE A 85 -5.36 5.97 -22.44
CA PHE A 85 -4.67 4.76 -22.93
C PHE A 85 -4.22 4.90 -24.39
N LYS A 86 -5.12 5.34 -25.28
CA LYS A 86 -4.79 5.56 -26.69
C LYS A 86 -3.68 6.59 -26.89
N ASN A 87 -3.73 7.70 -26.12
CA ASN A 87 -2.69 8.72 -26.16
C ASN A 87 -1.32 8.18 -25.68
N PHE A 88 -1.30 7.46 -24.56
CA PHE A 88 -0.07 6.88 -24.04
C PHE A 88 0.49 5.79 -24.95
N LYS A 89 -0.36 4.95 -25.55
CA LYS A 89 0.09 3.97 -26.54
C LYS A 89 0.79 4.63 -27.72
N LYS A 90 0.24 5.77 -28.22
CA LYS A 90 0.88 6.56 -29.28
C LYS A 90 2.24 7.14 -28.87
N LYS A 91 2.40 7.57 -27.61
CA LYS A 91 3.69 8.06 -27.07
C LYS A 91 4.73 6.94 -26.96
N ILE A 92 4.33 5.76 -26.53
CA ILE A 92 5.20 4.58 -26.47
C ILE A 92 5.64 4.19 -27.91
N SER A 93 4.71 4.16 -28.88
CA SER A 93 5.06 3.80 -30.25
C SER A 93 5.98 4.80 -30.95
N LYS A 94 6.02 6.05 -30.47
CA LYS A 94 6.96 7.09 -30.93
C LYS A 94 8.33 7.05 -30.22
N GLY A 95 8.52 6.14 -29.25
CA GLY A 95 9.74 6.07 -28.47
C GLY A 95 9.89 7.18 -27.42
N GLU A 96 8.84 7.97 -27.13
CA GLU A 96 8.90 9.02 -26.09
C GLU A 96 9.07 8.42 -24.68
N THR A 97 8.60 7.20 -24.49
CA THR A 97 8.77 6.41 -23.26
C THR A 97 8.53 4.94 -23.56
N TYR A 98 9.04 4.04 -22.69
CA TYR A 98 8.85 2.59 -22.87
C TYR A 98 7.72 2.03 -22.00
N GLN A 99 7.34 2.74 -20.95
CA GLN A 99 6.32 2.29 -20.00
C GLN A 99 5.60 3.48 -19.37
N ILE A 100 4.27 3.34 -19.20
CA ILE A 100 3.44 4.31 -18.48
C ILE A 100 2.45 3.55 -17.59
N LYS A 101 2.29 3.98 -16.35
CA LYS A 101 1.30 3.44 -15.41
C LYS A 101 0.08 4.36 -15.34
N ILE A 102 -1.11 3.84 -15.65
CA ILE A 102 -2.38 4.55 -15.46
C ILE A 102 -2.95 4.11 -14.11
N CYS A 103 -3.07 5.05 -13.17
CA CYS A 103 -3.59 4.78 -11.84
C CYS A 103 -5.05 5.20 -11.74
N THR A 104 -5.92 4.29 -11.32
CA THR A 104 -7.33 4.57 -11.03
C THR A 104 -7.54 4.64 -9.52
N LYS A 105 -8.21 5.67 -9.06
CA LYS A 105 -8.55 5.87 -7.66
C LYS A 105 -10.02 5.62 -7.43
N TYR A 106 -10.31 4.75 -6.48
CA TYR A 106 -11.65 4.48 -5.98
C TYR A 106 -11.83 5.16 -4.62
N LYS A 107 -12.92 5.86 -4.43
CA LYS A 107 -13.27 6.53 -3.16
C LYS A 107 -14.61 6.02 -2.68
N ASN A 108 -14.69 5.76 -1.39
CA ASN A 108 -15.91 5.38 -0.69
C ASN A 108 -15.99 6.15 0.64
N LYS A 109 -17.21 6.38 1.15
CA LYS A 109 -17.45 7.07 2.43
C LYS A 109 -17.78 6.10 3.57
N SER A 110 -17.67 4.80 3.35
CA SER A 110 -17.98 3.80 4.37
C SER A 110 -17.05 3.93 5.58
N LYS A 111 -17.63 3.77 6.76
CA LYS A 111 -16.87 3.58 8.00
C LYS A 111 -16.47 2.11 8.08
N ILE A 112 -15.17 1.85 7.95
CA ILE A 112 -14.62 0.50 7.98
C ILE A 112 -13.64 0.43 9.14
N ASP A 113 -13.67 -0.65 9.93
CA ASP A 113 -12.57 -0.93 10.86
C ASP A 113 -11.34 -1.36 10.07
N PRO A 114 -10.20 -0.65 10.22
CA PRO A 114 -9.02 -0.94 9.41
C PRO A 114 -8.43 -2.32 9.67
N LEU A 115 -8.51 -2.82 10.90
CA LEU A 115 -7.96 -4.12 11.25
C LEU A 115 -8.80 -5.25 10.63
N ASP A 116 -10.13 -5.15 10.75
CA ASP A 116 -11.04 -6.09 10.11
C ASP A 116 -10.84 -6.13 8.59
N TYR A 117 -10.71 -4.95 7.99
CA TYR A 117 -10.48 -4.85 6.55
C TYR A 117 -9.14 -5.47 6.14
N PHE A 118 -8.06 -5.20 6.88
CA PHE A 118 -6.75 -5.80 6.63
C PHE A 118 -6.80 -7.32 6.72
N CYS A 119 -7.43 -7.86 7.77
CA CYS A 119 -7.53 -9.30 7.96
C CYS A 119 -8.34 -10.00 6.86
N ARG A 120 -9.42 -9.37 6.37
CA ARG A 120 -10.18 -9.88 5.22
C ARG A 120 -9.40 -9.80 3.91
N LEU A 121 -8.73 -8.68 3.69
CA LEU A 121 -7.95 -8.46 2.47
C LEU A 121 -6.77 -9.43 2.40
N SER A 122 -6.04 -9.65 3.50
CA SER A 122 -4.90 -10.55 3.53
C SER A 122 -5.29 -12.03 3.34
N LYS A 123 -6.51 -12.42 3.72
CA LYS A 123 -7.03 -13.77 3.44
C LYS A 123 -7.35 -14.00 1.96
N THR A 124 -7.86 -12.97 1.29
CA THR A 124 -8.24 -13.07 -0.13
C THR A 124 -7.07 -12.78 -1.07
N ASN A 125 -6.10 -12.01 -0.61
CA ASN A 125 -4.92 -11.60 -1.38
C ASN A 125 -3.66 -11.93 -0.59
N LEU A 126 -3.16 -13.15 -0.77
CA LEU A 126 -1.96 -13.68 -0.10
C LEU A 126 -0.70 -13.00 -0.67
N ALA A 127 -0.48 -11.75 -0.30
CA ALA A 127 0.66 -10.97 -0.74
C ALA A 127 1.81 -11.04 0.28
N PRO A 128 3.06 -11.31 -0.15
CA PRO A 128 4.20 -11.46 0.76
C PRO A 128 4.54 -10.18 1.53
N GLU A 129 4.26 -9.01 0.95
CA GLU A 129 4.55 -7.71 1.54
C GLU A 129 3.27 -7.03 2.05
N ALA A 130 2.38 -7.82 2.68
CA ALA A 130 1.17 -7.27 3.29
C ALA A 130 1.49 -6.57 4.61
N PHE A 131 0.98 -5.34 4.78
CA PHE A 131 1.14 -4.60 6.03
C PHE A 131 -0.04 -3.67 6.32
N MET A 132 -0.14 -3.27 7.57
CA MET A 132 -1.04 -2.22 8.02
C MET A 132 -0.29 -1.25 8.94
N ILE A 133 -0.45 0.04 8.69
CA ILE A 133 -0.05 1.12 9.59
C ILE A 133 -1.32 1.82 10.06
N LYS A 134 -1.52 1.91 11.37
CA LYS A 134 -2.65 2.63 11.97
C LYS A 134 -2.13 3.75 12.84
N ASP A 135 -2.51 4.96 12.50
CA ASP A 135 -2.28 6.18 13.26
C ASP A 135 -3.61 6.72 13.80
N LYS A 136 -3.58 7.78 14.60
CA LYS A 136 -4.79 8.42 15.16
C LYS A 136 -5.77 8.89 14.09
N ASN A 137 -5.27 9.42 12.97
CA ASN A 137 -6.06 10.12 11.96
C ASN A 137 -6.18 9.36 10.64
N PHE A 138 -5.42 8.30 10.42
CA PHE A 138 -5.43 7.52 9.19
C PHE A 138 -4.99 6.09 9.41
N SER A 139 -5.29 5.27 8.42
CA SER A 139 -4.72 3.92 8.32
C SER A 139 -4.28 3.66 6.89
N ILE A 140 -3.16 2.97 6.75
CA ILE A 140 -2.66 2.46 5.48
C ILE A 140 -2.76 0.94 5.53
N ILE A 141 -3.36 0.37 4.51
CA ILE A 141 -3.45 -1.07 4.33
C ILE A 141 -2.90 -1.39 2.95
N SER A 142 -1.97 -2.31 2.89
CA SER A 142 -1.37 -2.76 1.64
C SER A 142 -1.26 -4.27 1.60
N CYS A 143 -1.54 -4.85 0.44
CA CYS A 143 -1.20 -6.23 0.08
C CYS A 143 -0.34 -6.16 -1.18
N SER A 144 0.92 -5.75 -1.03
CA SER A 144 1.86 -5.64 -2.13
C SER A 144 2.43 -7.02 -2.49
N PRO A 145 2.42 -7.42 -3.76
CA PRO A 145 3.06 -8.66 -4.19
C PRO A 145 4.58 -8.52 -4.36
N GLU A 146 5.10 -7.30 -4.32
CA GLU A 146 6.46 -6.98 -4.77
C GLU A 146 7.19 -6.14 -3.75
N ASN A 147 8.45 -6.52 -3.50
CA ASN A 147 9.42 -5.77 -2.73
C ASN A 147 10.29 -4.92 -3.68
N LEU A 148 10.43 -3.64 -3.41
CA LEU A 148 11.24 -2.75 -4.23
C LEU A 148 12.73 -3.00 -4.03
N ILE A 149 13.17 -3.00 -2.78
CA ILE A 149 14.59 -3.18 -2.41
C ILE A 149 14.66 -3.88 -1.06
N ASP A 150 15.48 -4.92 -0.97
CA ASP A 150 15.91 -5.54 0.27
C ASP A 150 17.41 -5.32 0.45
N LYS A 151 17.84 -4.85 1.63
CA LYS A 151 19.24 -4.62 1.97
C LYS A 151 19.59 -5.36 3.24
N LYS A 152 20.59 -6.27 3.12
CA LYS A 152 21.15 -7.01 4.27
C LYS A 152 22.66 -6.81 4.30
N GLY A 153 23.13 -5.98 5.22
CA GLY A 153 24.54 -5.56 5.25
C GLY A 153 24.94 -4.82 3.97
N SER A 154 25.90 -5.35 3.23
CA SER A 154 26.36 -4.83 1.93
C SER A 154 25.56 -5.36 0.72
N LEU A 155 24.76 -6.42 0.92
CA LEU A 155 23.97 -7.02 -0.15
C LEU A 155 22.67 -6.23 -0.36
N ILE A 156 22.42 -5.86 -1.62
CA ILE A 156 21.18 -5.23 -2.08
C ILE A 156 20.55 -6.16 -3.10
N SER A 157 19.26 -6.44 -2.93
CA SER A 157 18.48 -7.26 -3.86
C SER A 157 17.14 -6.61 -4.19
N THR A 158 16.62 -6.93 -5.36
CA THR A 158 15.28 -6.57 -5.82
C THR A 158 14.66 -7.76 -6.55
N LYS A 159 13.33 -7.89 -6.46
CA LYS A 159 12.58 -8.98 -7.09
C LYS A 159 11.40 -8.40 -7.86
N PRO A 160 11.65 -7.76 -9.02
CA PRO A 160 10.59 -7.16 -9.82
C PRO A 160 9.69 -8.24 -10.41
N ILE A 161 8.39 -7.97 -10.42
CA ILE A 161 7.36 -8.82 -11.02
C ILE A 161 6.82 -8.12 -12.27
N ALA A 162 6.74 -8.82 -13.39
CA ALA A 162 6.15 -8.32 -14.61
C ALA A 162 5.11 -9.31 -15.15
N GLY A 163 3.94 -8.77 -15.52
CA GLY A 163 2.84 -9.54 -16.11
C GLY A 163 1.84 -10.12 -15.09
N THR A 164 0.64 -10.39 -15.58
CA THR A 164 -0.44 -11.06 -14.85
C THR A 164 -1.10 -12.05 -15.78
N LEU A 165 -1.16 -13.30 -15.38
CA LEU A 165 -1.83 -14.38 -16.11
C LEU A 165 -3.08 -14.82 -15.33
N ARG A 166 -4.18 -15.07 -16.06
CA ARG A 166 -5.32 -15.80 -15.49
C ARG A 166 -4.90 -17.26 -15.28
N LYS A 167 -5.23 -17.78 -14.11
CA LYS A 167 -5.23 -19.23 -13.89
C LYS A 167 -6.37 -19.85 -14.65
#